data_0995d065a8d3ac1e7e03a165f90e480f
#
_entry.id   0995d065a8d3ac1e7e03a165f90e480f
#
_cell.length_a   1.000
_cell.length_b   1.000
_cell.length_c   1.000
_cell.angle_alpha   90.00
_cell.angle_beta   90.00
_cell.angle_gamma   90.00
#
_symmetry.space_group_name_H-M   'P 1'
#
loop_
_entity.id
_entity.type
_entity.pdbx_description
1 polymer ?
#
loop_
_entity_poly.entity_id
_entity_poly.type
_entity_poly.pdbx_seq_one_letter_code
_entity_poly.pdbx_strand_id
1 'polypeptide(L)'
;MDDLVARAEQYAIGAHGRIDQRRKYTNQAYDAHLKAVVDIVATVTDQAEVLAAAWLHDTLEDTPATYDDLENEFGTEVADLVTELTDVSRASDGNRAVRKAIDRAHLARASRDAKTVKLADLIDNSRDIVKHDTKFGRVFVTEATALLEVLGDGDPQLYARATKIIAKSAKTLQLPEIAQPALTPAEDEVLAGIEPFFAKQRVARLFTDCFRATDIAEPLRSFDALHDPQEIARVLSDNRLEVAGIRRDGHVAGYVRRSDISDSEPARLRGFAED
;
A
#
# COMPACT_ATOMS: atom_id res chain seq x y z
N MET A 1 14.60 -11.07 -22.88
CA MET A 1 14.16 -10.48 -21.60
C MET A 1 12.81 -9.90 -21.88
N ASP A 2 11.79 -10.36 -21.18
CA ASP A 2 10.41 -10.10 -21.55
C ASP A 2 10.11 -8.61 -21.58
N ASP A 3 9.26 -8.23 -22.52
CA ASP A 3 8.70 -6.88 -22.67
C ASP A 3 8.09 -6.38 -21.35
N LEU A 4 7.51 -7.27 -20.52
CA LEU A 4 6.93 -6.98 -19.20
C LEU A 4 7.94 -6.36 -18.25
N VAL A 5 9.10 -6.96 -18.05
CA VAL A 5 10.13 -6.46 -17.11
C VAL A 5 10.69 -5.11 -17.56
N ALA A 6 10.93 -4.96 -18.88
CA ALA A 6 11.42 -3.70 -19.44
C ALA A 6 10.38 -2.57 -19.31
N ARG A 7 9.08 -2.87 -19.48
CA ARG A 7 7.99 -1.90 -19.24
C ARG A 7 7.89 -1.52 -17.77
N ALA A 8 7.99 -2.49 -16.86
CA ALA A 8 7.98 -2.24 -15.41
C ALA A 8 9.14 -1.35 -14.97
N GLU A 9 10.36 -1.61 -15.50
CA GLU A 9 11.53 -0.74 -15.30
C GLU A 9 11.24 0.71 -15.72
N GLN A 10 10.78 0.91 -16.96
CA GLN A 10 10.51 2.24 -17.49
C GLN A 10 9.41 2.97 -16.70
N TYR A 11 8.34 2.25 -16.34
CA TYR A 11 7.24 2.79 -15.55
C TYR A 11 7.70 3.24 -14.16
N ALA A 12 8.41 2.38 -13.43
CA ALA A 12 8.92 2.68 -12.10
C ALA A 12 9.89 3.86 -12.10
N ILE A 13 10.88 3.87 -13.02
CA ILE A 13 11.81 5.00 -13.20
C ILE A 13 11.03 6.29 -13.50
N GLY A 14 10.03 6.23 -14.39
CA GLY A 14 9.20 7.37 -14.73
C GLY A 14 8.33 7.85 -13.56
N ALA A 15 7.74 6.96 -12.78
CA ALA A 15 6.87 7.30 -11.65
C ALA A 15 7.65 8.00 -10.52
N HIS A 16 8.75 7.41 -10.06
CA HIS A 16 9.61 8.01 -9.04
C HIS A 16 10.39 9.23 -9.55
N GLY A 17 10.76 9.26 -10.83
CA GLY A 17 11.41 10.41 -11.45
C GLY A 17 10.53 11.66 -11.51
N ARG A 18 9.21 11.51 -11.75
CA ARG A 18 8.25 12.63 -11.77
C ARG A 18 8.16 13.40 -10.45
N ILE A 19 8.45 12.73 -9.32
CA ILE A 19 8.44 13.33 -7.98
C ILE A 19 9.86 13.65 -7.49
N ASP A 20 10.89 13.50 -8.35
CA ASP A 20 12.33 13.66 -8.03
C ASP A 20 12.73 12.89 -6.76
N GLN A 21 12.21 11.66 -6.60
CA GLN A 21 12.53 10.84 -5.43
C GLN A 21 13.98 10.40 -5.46
N ARG A 22 14.64 10.52 -4.32
CA ARG A 22 16.06 10.19 -4.15
C ARG A 22 16.31 9.33 -2.93
N ARG A 23 17.35 8.53 -3.01
CA ARG A 23 17.83 7.79 -1.84
C ARG A 23 18.30 8.75 -0.75
N LYS A 24 17.78 8.58 0.46
CA LYS A 24 18.00 9.48 1.60
C LYS A 24 19.48 9.73 1.92
N TYR A 25 20.32 8.69 1.83
CA TYR A 25 21.70 8.76 2.30
C TYR A 25 22.73 8.99 1.20
N THR A 26 22.46 8.54 -0.01
CA THR A 26 23.40 8.62 -1.13
C THR A 26 23.02 9.74 -2.10
N ASN A 27 21.82 10.28 -2.00
CA ASN A 27 21.24 11.26 -2.93
C ASN A 27 21.21 10.79 -4.39
N GLN A 28 21.37 9.50 -4.64
CA GLN A 28 21.17 8.90 -5.96
C GLN A 28 19.68 8.94 -6.32
N ALA A 29 19.37 8.89 -7.61
CA ALA A 29 18.01 8.68 -8.08
C ALA A 29 17.46 7.36 -7.51
N TYR A 30 16.14 7.29 -7.26
CA TYR A 30 15.53 6.18 -6.56
C TYR A 30 15.60 4.86 -7.34
N ASP A 31 15.70 4.94 -8.67
CA ASP A 31 15.89 3.80 -9.57
C ASP A 31 17.11 2.93 -9.21
N ALA A 32 18.14 3.51 -8.60
CA ALA A 32 19.28 2.76 -8.11
C ALA A 32 18.89 1.72 -7.04
N HIS A 33 17.90 2.03 -6.19
CA HIS A 33 17.33 1.08 -5.22
C HIS A 33 16.50 0.01 -5.92
N LEU A 34 15.56 0.43 -6.76
CA LEU A 34 14.67 -0.47 -7.49
C LEU A 34 15.49 -1.50 -8.28
N LYS A 35 16.50 -1.03 -9.03
CA LYS A 35 17.41 -1.90 -9.76
C LYS A 35 18.15 -2.86 -8.83
N ALA A 36 18.65 -2.40 -7.68
CA ALA A 36 19.37 -3.26 -6.74
C ALA A 36 18.46 -4.36 -6.18
N VAL A 37 17.17 -4.05 -5.91
CA VAL A 37 16.17 -5.04 -5.48
C VAL A 37 15.94 -6.08 -6.59
N VAL A 38 15.71 -5.64 -7.82
CA VAL A 38 15.55 -6.55 -8.98
C VAL A 38 16.77 -7.42 -9.18
N ASP A 39 17.98 -6.86 -9.14
CA ASP A 39 19.22 -7.63 -9.29
C ASP A 39 19.36 -8.70 -8.19
N ILE A 40 18.87 -8.43 -6.99
CA ILE A 40 18.86 -9.41 -5.89
C ILE A 40 17.82 -10.50 -6.15
N VAL A 41 16.60 -10.14 -6.54
CA VAL A 41 15.51 -11.08 -6.85
C VAL A 41 15.91 -11.99 -8.02
N ALA A 42 16.53 -11.44 -9.06
CA ALA A 42 16.99 -12.18 -10.22
C ALA A 42 18.06 -13.25 -9.91
N THR A 43 18.66 -13.22 -8.71
CA THR A 43 19.56 -14.30 -8.28
C THR A 43 18.83 -15.59 -7.91
N VAL A 44 17.52 -15.56 -7.71
CA VAL A 44 16.73 -16.70 -7.20
C VAL A 44 15.50 -17.03 -8.04
N THR A 45 15.09 -16.15 -8.96
CA THR A 45 13.97 -16.41 -9.89
C THR A 45 14.18 -15.67 -11.21
N ASP A 46 13.62 -16.22 -12.28
CA ASP A 46 13.54 -15.62 -13.61
C ASP A 46 12.08 -15.35 -14.05
N GLN A 47 11.11 -15.48 -13.12
CA GLN A 47 9.70 -15.21 -13.38
C GLN A 47 9.50 -13.71 -13.67
N ALA A 48 8.96 -13.41 -14.85
CA ALA A 48 8.83 -12.04 -15.34
C ALA A 48 7.92 -11.18 -14.43
N GLU A 49 6.84 -11.75 -13.88
CA GLU A 49 5.89 -11.10 -13.00
C GLU A 49 6.54 -10.71 -11.66
N VAL A 50 7.38 -11.58 -11.12
CA VAL A 50 8.10 -11.32 -9.85
C VAL A 50 9.16 -10.25 -10.05
N LEU A 51 9.90 -10.27 -11.18
CA LEU A 51 10.88 -9.24 -11.53
C LEU A 51 10.21 -7.89 -11.82
N ALA A 52 9.04 -7.90 -12.48
CA ALA A 52 8.24 -6.70 -12.69
C ALA A 52 7.74 -6.12 -11.35
N ALA A 53 7.21 -6.97 -10.46
CA ALA A 53 6.80 -6.55 -9.12
C ALA A 53 7.99 -6.00 -8.30
N ALA A 54 9.19 -6.55 -8.47
CA ALA A 54 10.39 -6.03 -7.83
C ALA A 54 10.77 -4.61 -8.32
N TRP A 55 10.57 -4.29 -9.62
CA TRP A 55 10.71 -2.92 -10.13
C TRP A 55 9.66 -1.96 -9.55
N LEU A 56 8.45 -2.44 -9.34
CA LEU A 56 7.27 -1.65 -8.99
C LEU A 56 6.97 -1.60 -7.48
N HIS A 57 7.74 -2.30 -6.62
CA HIS A 57 7.37 -2.59 -5.23
C HIS A 57 7.02 -1.37 -4.37
N ASP A 58 7.68 -0.23 -4.60
CA ASP A 58 7.44 1.02 -3.89
C ASP A 58 6.52 1.99 -4.65
N THR A 59 6.04 1.62 -5.85
CA THR A 59 5.30 2.54 -6.72
C THR A 59 3.96 2.96 -6.14
N LEU A 60 3.21 2.02 -5.54
CA LEU A 60 1.92 2.33 -4.90
C LEU A 60 2.06 3.08 -3.57
N GLU A 61 3.20 2.93 -2.88
CA GLU A 61 3.45 3.58 -1.60
C GLU A 61 3.94 5.02 -1.79
N ASP A 62 4.87 5.23 -2.70
CA ASP A 62 5.63 6.48 -2.80
C ASP A 62 5.16 7.40 -3.93
N THR A 63 4.36 6.92 -4.89
CA THR A 63 3.96 7.71 -6.06
C THR A 63 2.43 7.82 -6.19
N PRO A 64 1.91 8.71 -7.06
CA PRO A 64 0.48 8.80 -7.31
C PRO A 64 -0.13 7.60 -8.07
N ALA A 65 0.65 6.60 -8.45
CA ALA A 65 0.15 5.42 -9.16
C ALA A 65 -0.86 4.65 -8.30
N THR A 66 -1.87 4.09 -8.97
CA THR A 66 -2.94 3.32 -8.34
C THR A 66 -2.83 1.84 -8.70
N TYR A 67 -3.56 0.98 -7.97
CA TYR A 67 -3.72 -0.42 -8.34
C TYR A 67 -4.21 -0.59 -9.78
N ASP A 68 -5.23 0.18 -10.17
CA ASP A 68 -5.83 0.12 -11.50
C ASP A 68 -4.81 0.48 -12.60
N ASP A 69 -3.90 1.44 -12.33
CA ASP A 69 -2.82 1.77 -13.27
C ASP A 69 -1.91 0.57 -13.49
N LEU A 70 -1.50 -0.11 -12.39
CA LEU A 70 -0.64 -1.28 -12.48
C LEU A 70 -1.35 -2.48 -13.11
N GLU A 71 -2.60 -2.72 -12.77
CA GLU A 71 -3.38 -3.81 -13.35
C GLU A 71 -3.58 -3.63 -14.86
N ASN A 72 -3.92 -2.43 -15.30
CA ASN A 72 -4.12 -2.12 -16.72
C ASN A 72 -2.82 -2.24 -17.53
N GLU A 73 -1.66 -1.89 -16.94
CA GLU A 73 -0.38 -1.86 -17.64
C GLU A 73 0.34 -3.22 -17.57
N PHE A 74 0.25 -3.93 -16.44
CA PHE A 74 1.06 -5.11 -16.15
C PHE A 74 0.26 -6.38 -15.88
N GLY A 75 -1.07 -6.26 -15.73
CA GLY A 75 -1.95 -7.37 -15.38
C GLY A 75 -2.12 -7.57 -13.87
N THR A 76 -3.18 -8.31 -13.52
CA THR A 76 -3.64 -8.52 -12.14
C THR A 76 -2.55 -9.16 -11.27
N GLU A 77 -1.79 -10.12 -11.79
CA GLU A 77 -0.75 -10.84 -11.04
C GLU A 77 0.35 -9.90 -10.52
N VAL A 78 0.85 -8.99 -11.36
CA VAL A 78 1.86 -8.00 -10.96
C VAL A 78 1.27 -6.99 -9.99
N ALA A 79 0.05 -6.47 -10.26
CA ALA A 79 -0.62 -5.50 -9.40
C ALA A 79 -0.91 -6.07 -8.00
N ASP A 80 -1.30 -7.35 -7.91
CA ASP A 80 -1.51 -8.05 -6.65
C ASP A 80 -0.21 -8.20 -5.87
N LEU A 81 0.87 -8.65 -6.52
CA LEU A 81 2.18 -8.76 -5.88
C LEU A 81 2.66 -7.41 -5.29
N VAL A 82 2.52 -6.32 -6.06
CA VAL A 82 2.90 -4.97 -5.56
C VAL A 82 2.02 -4.55 -4.38
N THR A 83 0.73 -4.85 -4.44
CA THR A 83 -0.18 -4.54 -3.32
C THR A 83 0.14 -5.32 -2.06
N GLU A 84 0.55 -6.59 -2.19
CA GLU A 84 1.00 -7.40 -1.06
C GLU A 84 2.26 -6.85 -0.39
N LEU A 85 3.07 -6.09 -1.14
CA LEU A 85 4.32 -5.46 -0.68
C LEU A 85 4.11 -4.10 -0.03
N THR A 86 3.02 -3.40 -0.40
CA THR A 86 2.72 -2.02 -0.01
C THR A 86 2.28 -1.94 1.45
N ASP A 87 2.85 -1.01 2.22
CA ASP A 87 2.41 -0.73 3.59
C ASP A 87 0.93 -0.29 3.58
N VAL A 88 0.13 -0.85 4.47
CA VAL A 88 -1.33 -0.58 4.57
C VAL A 88 -1.71 0.31 5.73
N SER A 89 -0.76 0.55 6.65
CA SER A 89 -0.99 1.40 7.81
C SER A 89 -1.09 2.88 7.45
N ARG A 90 -1.87 3.62 8.22
CA ARG A 90 -2.09 5.06 8.05
C ARG A 90 -1.57 5.83 9.25
N ALA A 91 -1.30 7.11 9.09
CA ALA A 91 -0.87 7.98 10.18
C ALA A 91 -1.87 8.03 11.36
N SER A 92 -3.16 7.80 11.09
CA SER A 92 -4.24 7.73 12.07
C SER A 92 -4.25 6.46 12.93
N ASP A 93 -3.57 5.39 12.50
CA ASP A 93 -3.65 4.08 13.15
C ASP A 93 -2.81 4.01 14.44
N GLY A 94 -2.01 5.02 14.71
CA GLY A 94 -1.24 5.14 15.93
C GLY A 94 0.23 5.49 15.73
N ASN A 95 1.06 5.16 16.73
CA ASN A 95 2.49 5.41 16.69
C ASN A 95 3.22 4.46 15.69
N ARG A 96 4.52 4.68 15.49
CA ARG A 96 5.32 3.88 14.56
C ARG A 96 5.28 2.38 14.85
N ALA A 97 5.29 1.99 16.13
CA ALA A 97 5.31 0.57 16.50
C ALA A 97 4.01 -0.12 16.09
N VAL A 98 2.85 0.51 16.33
CA VAL A 98 1.53 0.02 15.90
C VAL A 98 1.48 -0.08 14.38
N ARG A 99 1.87 0.96 13.65
CA ARG A 99 1.84 0.95 12.20
C ARG A 99 2.70 -0.16 11.62
N LYS A 100 3.93 -0.34 12.10
CA LYS A 100 4.80 -1.43 11.64
C LYS A 100 4.31 -2.82 12.04
N ALA A 101 3.54 -2.95 13.12
CA ALA A 101 2.85 -4.19 13.45
C ALA A 101 1.70 -4.50 12.47
N ILE A 102 0.94 -3.47 12.06
CA ILE A 102 -0.11 -3.58 11.02
C ILE A 102 0.51 -4.03 9.69
N ASP A 103 1.54 -3.35 9.22
CA ASP A 103 2.20 -3.66 7.95
C ASP A 103 2.82 -5.07 7.98
N ARG A 104 3.43 -5.47 9.10
CA ARG A 104 3.92 -6.83 9.29
C ARG A 104 2.81 -7.89 9.27
N ALA A 105 1.65 -7.62 9.88
CA ALA A 105 0.51 -8.53 9.86
C ALA A 105 -0.07 -8.65 8.44
N HIS A 106 -0.07 -7.59 7.64
CA HIS A 106 -0.42 -7.63 6.22
C HIS A 106 0.56 -8.53 5.46
N LEU A 107 1.85 -8.27 5.56
CA LEU A 107 2.90 -9.01 4.86
C LEU A 107 3.00 -10.50 5.30
N ALA A 108 2.58 -10.82 6.53
CA ALA A 108 2.52 -12.22 6.99
C ALA A 108 1.62 -13.09 6.08
N ARG A 109 0.61 -12.49 5.43
CA ARG A 109 -0.35 -13.15 4.55
C ARG A 109 0.03 -13.07 3.08
N ALA A 110 1.10 -12.33 2.76
CA ALA A 110 1.57 -12.16 1.40
C ALA A 110 2.03 -13.50 0.80
N SER A 111 1.98 -13.58 -0.51
CA SER A 111 2.48 -14.71 -1.29
C SER A 111 3.98 -14.94 -1.05
N ARG A 112 4.46 -16.12 -1.42
CA ARG A 112 5.88 -16.46 -1.38
C ARG A 112 6.71 -15.48 -2.22
N ASP A 113 6.19 -15.10 -3.40
CA ASP A 113 6.90 -14.25 -4.33
C ASP A 113 7.00 -12.80 -3.83
N ALA A 114 5.91 -12.26 -3.26
CA ALA A 114 5.96 -10.96 -2.60
C ALA A 114 6.95 -10.98 -1.41
N LYS A 115 6.93 -12.02 -0.57
CA LYS A 115 7.90 -12.15 0.53
C LYS A 115 9.35 -12.24 0.00
N THR A 116 9.57 -12.86 -1.14
CA THR A 116 10.88 -12.93 -1.81
C THR A 116 11.36 -11.54 -2.24
N VAL A 117 10.50 -10.73 -2.83
CA VAL A 117 10.80 -9.33 -3.17
C VAL A 117 11.08 -8.52 -1.90
N LYS A 118 10.27 -8.67 -0.85
CA LYS A 118 10.49 -7.94 0.42
C LYS A 118 11.80 -8.32 1.12
N LEU A 119 12.25 -9.56 0.99
CA LEU A 119 13.58 -9.97 1.46
C LEU A 119 14.70 -9.25 0.69
N ALA A 120 14.55 -9.05 -0.61
CA ALA A 120 15.52 -8.33 -1.42
C ALA A 120 15.58 -6.84 -1.08
N ASP A 121 14.42 -6.20 -0.89
CA ASP A 121 14.29 -4.83 -0.40
C ASP A 121 14.99 -4.67 0.96
N LEU A 122 14.71 -5.56 1.92
CA LEU A 122 15.33 -5.56 3.24
C LEU A 122 16.87 -5.68 3.16
N ILE A 123 17.38 -6.51 2.25
CA ILE A 123 18.82 -6.68 2.03
C ILE A 123 19.45 -5.40 1.52
N ASP A 124 18.85 -4.71 0.55
CA ASP A 124 19.41 -3.49 -0.01
C ASP A 124 19.34 -2.33 0.99
N ASN A 125 18.21 -2.12 1.64
CA ASN A 125 18.03 -1.09 2.65
C ASN A 125 18.98 -1.25 3.84
N SER A 126 19.25 -2.48 4.27
CA SER A 126 20.16 -2.77 5.36
C SER A 126 21.60 -2.28 5.12
N ARG A 127 22.03 -2.22 3.86
CA ARG A 127 23.39 -1.79 3.49
C ARG A 127 23.60 -0.30 3.71
N ASP A 128 22.59 0.50 3.37
CA ASP A 128 22.69 1.95 3.41
C ASP A 128 22.35 2.50 4.80
N ILE A 129 21.24 2.06 5.38
CA ILE A 129 20.73 2.61 6.67
C ILE A 129 21.76 2.42 7.78
N VAL A 130 22.24 1.20 7.96
CA VAL A 130 23.17 0.87 9.05
C VAL A 130 24.51 1.58 8.91
N LYS A 131 24.95 1.84 7.67
CA LYS A 131 26.20 2.52 7.37
C LYS A 131 26.14 4.03 7.62
N HIS A 132 25.01 4.66 7.29
CA HIS A 132 24.93 6.11 7.23
C HIS A 132 24.15 6.74 8.39
N ASP A 133 23.30 5.99 9.08
CA ASP A 133 22.47 6.48 10.19
C ASP A 133 22.42 5.46 11.34
N THR A 134 23.42 5.49 12.18
CA THR A 134 23.53 4.55 13.33
C THR A 134 22.34 4.67 14.29
N LYS A 135 21.77 5.87 14.46
CA LYS A 135 20.63 6.09 15.37
C LYS A 135 19.37 5.43 14.81
N PHE A 136 19.03 5.74 13.56
CA PHE A 136 17.89 5.11 12.91
C PHE A 136 18.17 3.63 12.59
N GLY A 137 19.40 3.27 12.30
CA GLY A 137 19.83 1.88 12.09
C GLY A 137 19.45 0.96 13.24
N ARG A 138 19.47 1.43 14.50
CA ARG A 138 18.99 0.66 15.65
C ARG A 138 17.50 0.35 15.55
N VAL A 139 16.68 1.35 15.22
CA VAL A 139 15.23 1.18 15.01
C VAL A 139 14.99 0.24 13.84
N PHE A 140 15.65 0.49 12.72
CA PHE A 140 15.50 -0.31 11.50
C PHE A 140 15.84 -1.78 11.73
N VAL A 141 16.95 -2.10 12.39
CA VAL A 141 17.37 -3.49 12.64
C VAL A 141 16.39 -4.21 13.57
N THR A 142 15.82 -3.50 14.56
CA THR A 142 14.77 -4.05 15.43
C THR A 142 13.50 -4.39 14.62
N GLU A 143 13.04 -3.47 13.79
CA GLU A 143 11.88 -3.68 12.92
C GLU A 143 12.14 -4.79 11.88
N ALA A 144 13.33 -4.80 11.28
CA ALA A 144 13.75 -5.81 10.33
C ALA A 144 13.82 -7.23 10.94
N THR A 145 14.24 -7.33 12.21
CA THR A 145 14.24 -8.62 12.92
C THR A 145 12.81 -9.15 13.09
N ALA A 146 11.87 -8.29 13.50
CA ALA A 146 10.47 -8.67 13.62
C ALA A 146 9.86 -9.01 12.25
N LEU A 147 10.28 -8.34 11.19
CA LEU A 147 9.81 -8.60 9.83
C LEU A 147 10.26 -9.98 9.33
N LEU A 148 11.50 -10.39 9.64
CA LEU A 148 12.01 -11.72 9.25
C LEU A 148 11.16 -12.87 9.79
N GLU A 149 10.46 -12.71 10.90
CA GLU A 149 9.58 -13.76 11.48
C GLU A 149 8.41 -14.12 10.56
N VAL A 150 7.94 -13.17 9.74
CA VAL A 150 6.83 -13.39 8.80
C VAL A 150 7.28 -13.64 7.36
N LEU A 151 8.58 -13.48 7.08
CA LEU A 151 9.15 -13.66 5.73
C LEU A 151 9.72 -15.07 5.48
N GLY A 152 9.57 -16.01 6.43
CA GLY A 152 10.18 -17.34 6.35
C GLY A 152 9.73 -18.19 5.16
N ASP A 153 8.54 -17.90 4.58
CA ASP A 153 8.01 -18.60 3.41
C ASP A 153 8.54 -18.06 2.06
N GLY A 154 9.29 -16.94 2.08
CA GLY A 154 9.96 -16.40 0.89
C GLY A 154 11.08 -17.32 0.40
N ASP A 155 11.90 -16.82 -0.54
CA ASP A 155 13.02 -17.60 -1.04
C ASP A 155 14.04 -17.91 0.08
N PRO A 156 14.44 -19.18 0.28
CA PRO A 156 15.29 -19.58 1.40
C PRO A 156 16.70 -19.03 1.31
N GLN A 157 17.24 -18.75 0.12
CA GLN A 157 18.57 -18.17 -0.04
C GLN A 157 18.56 -16.70 0.35
N LEU A 158 17.54 -15.95 -0.08
CA LEU A 158 17.36 -14.56 0.31
C LEU A 158 17.03 -14.43 1.79
N TYR A 159 16.22 -15.32 2.34
CA TYR A 159 15.92 -15.35 3.78
C TYR A 159 17.20 -15.55 4.62
N ALA A 160 18.01 -16.56 4.28
CA ALA A 160 19.28 -16.80 4.97
C ALA A 160 20.24 -15.60 4.83
N ARG A 161 20.28 -14.97 3.66
CA ARG A 161 21.12 -13.79 3.40
C ARG A 161 20.65 -12.58 4.21
N ALA A 162 19.34 -12.29 4.24
CA ALA A 162 18.75 -11.21 5.03
C ALA A 162 19.02 -11.42 6.53
N THR A 163 18.73 -12.62 7.04
CA THR A 163 18.98 -13.00 8.45
C THR A 163 20.44 -12.76 8.83
N LYS A 164 21.38 -13.18 8.00
CA LYS A 164 22.82 -12.97 8.25
C LYS A 164 23.21 -11.50 8.28
N ILE A 165 22.66 -10.69 7.38
CA ILE A 165 22.90 -9.24 7.31
C ILE A 165 22.34 -8.55 8.55
N ILE A 166 21.08 -8.82 8.91
CA ILE A 166 20.43 -8.23 10.09
C ILE A 166 21.14 -8.63 11.38
N ALA A 167 21.50 -9.91 11.55
CA ALA A 167 22.25 -10.35 12.73
C ALA A 167 23.64 -9.67 12.83
N LYS A 168 24.35 -9.52 11.71
CA LYS A 168 25.62 -8.76 11.68
C LYS A 168 25.41 -7.30 12.04
N SER A 169 24.35 -6.68 11.53
CA SER A 169 24.02 -5.28 11.83
C SER A 169 23.66 -5.08 13.28
N ALA A 170 22.87 -5.98 13.89
CA ALA A 170 22.53 -5.97 15.30
C ALA A 170 23.81 -6.03 16.18
N LYS A 171 24.73 -6.93 15.85
CA LYS A 171 26.02 -7.03 16.53
C LYS A 171 26.87 -5.76 16.41
N THR A 172 26.95 -5.19 15.20
CA THR A 172 27.70 -3.95 14.95
C THR A 172 27.13 -2.77 15.74
N LEU A 173 25.79 -2.69 15.84
CA LEU A 173 25.07 -1.65 16.56
C LEU A 173 24.98 -1.93 18.08
N GLN A 174 25.54 -3.02 18.56
CA GLN A 174 25.48 -3.44 19.97
C GLN A 174 24.02 -3.47 20.49
N LEU A 175 23.12 -3.99 19.66
CA LEU A 175 21.75 -4.20 20.10
C LEU A 175 21.72 -5.39 21.05
N PRO A 176 20.94 -5.33 22.16
CA PRO A 176 20.69 -6.51 22.99
C PRO A 176 20.06 -7.59 22.10
N GLU A 177 20.21 -8.85 22.52
CA GLU A 177 19.44 -9.94 21.89
C GLU A 177 17.96 -9.55 21.94
N ILE A 178 17.36 -9.37 20.75
CA ILE A 178 16.10 -8.62 20.64
C ILE A 178 14.97 -9.55 21.11
N ALA A 179 14.60 -9.41 22.39
CA ALA A 179 13.22 -9.69 22.76
C ALA A 179 12.36 -8.61 22.06
N GLN A 180 11.42 -9.01 21.23
CA GLN A 180 10.47 -8.06 20.64
C GLN A 180 9.86 -7.21 21.76
N PRO A 181 9.67 -5.89 21.57
CA PRO A 181 8.84 -5.14 22.48
C PRO A 181 7.46 -5.82 22.46
N ALA A 182 7.07 -6.40 23.61
CA ALA A 182 5.73 -6.92 23.77
C ALA A 182 4.76 -5.78 23.41
N LEU A 183 3.81 -6.06 22.53
CA LEU A 183 2.75 -5.10 22.24
C LEU A 183 2.01 -4.81 23.54
N THR A 184 1.64 -3.57 23.74
CA THR A 184 0.73 -3.22 24.85
C THR A 184 -0.64 -3.84 24.58
N PRO A 185 -1.46 -4.08 25.60
CA PRO A 185 -2.82 -4.59 25.40
C PRO A 185 -3.66 -3.78 24.40
N ALA A 186 -3.44 -2.46 24.32
CA ALA A 186 -4.10 -1.60 23.33
C ALA A 186 -3.59 -1.85 21.90
N GLU A 187 -2.31 -2.17 21.72
CA GLU A 187 -1.74 -2.52 20.43
C GLU A 187 -2.18 -3.90 19.97
N ASP A 188 -2.33 -4.86 20.89
CA ASP A 188 -2.92 -6.18 20.62
C ASP A 188 -4.39 -6.08 20.21
N GLU A 189 -5.16 -5.17 20.84
CA GLU A 189 -6.56 -4.92 20.48
C GLU A 189 -6.70 -4.30 19.09
N VAL A 190 -5.79 -3.39 18.71
CA VAL A 190 -5.72 -2.84 17.34
C VAL A 190 -5.41 -3.95 16.34
N LEU A 191 -4.45 -4.82 16.63
CA LEU A 191 -4.11 -5.95 15.74
C LEU A 191 -5.26 -6.96 15.62
N ALA A 192 -5.96 -7.26 16.71
CA ALA A 192 -7.15 -8.11 16.67
C ALA A 192 -8.29 -7.50 15.84
N GLY A 193 -8.39 -6.17 15.78
CA GLY A 193 -9.34 -5.45 14.93
C GLY A 193 -9.01 -5.44 13.44
N ILE A 194 -7.78 -5.81 13.04
CA ILE A 194 -7.33 -5.78 11.65
C ILE A 194 -7.92 -6.93 10.81
N GLU A 195 -8.20 -8.09 11.41
CA GLU A 195 -8.84 -9.22 10.72
C GLU A 195 -10.15 -8.82 9.99
N PRO A 196 -11.11 -8.12 10.67
CA PRO A 196 -12.30 -7.60 10.01
C PRO A 196 -12.00 -6.53 8.95
N PHE A 197 -10.93 -5.76 9.13
CA PHE A 197 -10.51 -4.72 8.18
C PHE A 197 -10.03 -5.34 6.86
N PHE A 198 -9.16 -6.36 6.90
CA PHE A 198 -8.72 -7.07 5.70
C PHE A 198 -9.86 -7.86 5.05
N ALA A 199 -10.78 -8.41 5.83
CA ALA A 199 -11.99 -9.01 5.28
C ALA A 199 -12.88 -7.96 4.57
N LYS A 200 -13.00 -6.75 5.10
CA LYS A 200 -13.69 -5.63 4.45
C LYS A 200 -12.96 -5.15 3.18
N GLN A 201 -11.64 -5.08 3.19
CA GLN A 201 -10.87 -4.73 1.98
C GLN A 201 -10.99 -5.84 0.91
N ARG A 202 -10.99 -7.12 1.29
CA ARG A 202 -11.29 -8.23 0.37
C ARG A 202 -12.69 -8.13 -0.22
N VAL A 203 -13.68 -7.78 0.60
CA VAL A 203 -15.06 -7.53 0.13
C VAL A 203 -15.12 -6.27 -0.73
N ALA A 204 -14.43 -5.20 -0.37
CA ALA A 204 -14.32 -4.00 -1.20
C ALA A 204 -13.60 -4.30 -2.52
N ARG A 205 -12.53 -5.13 -2.52
CA ARG A 205 -11.86 -5.62 -3.73
C ARG A 205 -12.77 -6.52 -4.57
N LEU A 206 -13.49 -7.48 -3.96
CA LEU A 206 -14.49 -8.27 -4.69
C LEU A 206 -15.55 -7.37 -5.34
N PHE A 207 -15.92 -6.25 -4.72
CA PHE A 207 -16.81 -5.26 -5.32
C PHE A 207 -16.14 -4.46 -6.45
N THR A 208 -14.87 -4.06 -6.29
CA THR A 208 -14.10 -3.40 -7.37
C THR A 208 -13.73 -4.35 -8.49
N ASP A 209 -13.36 -5.58 -8.20
CA ASP A 209 -12.93 -6.57 -9.19
C ASP A 209 -14.11 -7.21 -9.95
N CYS A 210 -15.29 -7.32 -9.29
CA CYS A 210 -16.50 -7.85 -9.92
C CYS A 210 -17.37 -6.77 -10.58
N PHE A 211 -17.17 -5.51 -10.25
CA PHE A 211 -17.97 -4.39 -10.73
C PHE A 211 -17.05 -3.23 -11.12
N ARG A 212 -16.84 -3.04 -12.42
CA ARG A 212 -16.25 -1.79 -12.89
C ARG A 212 -17.18 -0.64 -12.50
N ALA A 213 -16.64 0.55 -12.23
CA ALA A 213 -17.46 1.75 -12.02
C ALA A 213 -18.50 1.95 -13.15
N THR A 214 -18.20 1.44 -14.37
CA THR A 214 -19.14 1.39 -15.50
C THR A 214 -20.27 0.37 -15.33
N ASP A 215 -20.11 -0.65 -14.52
CA ASP A 215 -21.10 -1.71 -14.28
C ASP A 215 -22.02 -1.36 -13.10
N ILE A 216 -21.49 -0.52 -12.17
CA ILE A 216 -22.25 0.07 -11.05
C ILE A 216 -22.83 1.44 -11.47
N ALA A 217 -22.32 2.02 -12.53
CA ALA A 217 -22.84 3.24 -13.12
C ALA A 217 -24.17 2.98 -13.85
N GLU A 218 -25.20 2.66 -13.10
CA GLU A 218 -26.38 3.52 -13.31
C GLU A 218 -25.84 4.95 -13.12
N PRO A 219 -26.09 5.84 -14.11
CA PRO A 219 -25.53 7.18 -14.00
C PRO A 219 -25.91 7.73 -12.65
N LEU A 220 -24.92 8.01 -11.80
CA LEU A 220 -25.13 8.54 -10.46
C LEU A 220 -26.11 9.69 -10.64
N ARG A 221 -27.36 9.53 -10.21
CA ARG A 221 -28.34 10.59 -10.39
C ARG A 221 -27.75 11.83 -9.77
N SER A 222 -27.47 12.80 -10.59
CA SER A 222 -26.81 14.02 -10.14
C SER A 222 -27.77 15.18 -10.29
N PHE A 223 -27.80 16.01 -9.29
CA PHE A 223 -28.65 17.19 -9.21
C PHE A 223 -27.77 18.45 -9.29
N ASP A 224 -28.34 19.54 -9.79
CA ASP A 224 -27.68 20.82 -9.69
C ASP A 224 -27.60 21.26 -8.22
N ALA A 225 -26.55 21.98 -7.84
CA ALA A 225 -26.34 22.46 -6.45
C ALA A 225 -27.49 23.37 -5.93
N LEU A 226 -28.34 23.85 -6.83
CA LEU A 226 -29.53 24.66 -6.50
C LEU A 226 -30.83 23.84 -6.35
N HIS A 227 -30.79 22.51 -6.53
CA HIS A 227 -31.96 21.67 -6.34
C HIS A 227 -32.40 21.65 -4.87
N ASP A 228 -33.73 21.57 -4.67
CA ASP A 228 -34.32 21.42 -3.37
C ASP A 228 -33.87 20.09 -2.71
N PRO A 229 -33.24 20.13 -1.52
CA PRO A 229 -32.81 18.93 -0.81
C PRO A 229 -33.94 17.91 -0.60
N GLN A 230 -35.14 18.35 -0.35
CA GLN A 230 -36.30 17.47 -0.14
C GLN A 230 -36.71 16.73 -1.43
N GLU A 231 -36.57 17.37 -2.57
CA GLU A 231 -36.77 16.71 -3.85
C GLU A 231 -35.69 15.65 -4.10
N ILE A 232 -34.43 15.94 -3.77
CA ILE A 232 -33.31 14.98 -3.83
C ILE A 232 -33.61 13.78 -2.93
N ALA A 233 -34.01 14.01 -1.68
CA ALA A 233 -34.35 12.95 -0.71
C ALA A 233 -35.48 12.06 -1.22
N ARG A 234 -36.53 12.65 -1.80
CA ARG A 234 -37.63 11.91 -2.38
C ARG A 234 -37.19 11.03 -3.56
N VAL A 235 -36.42 11.58 -4.49
CA VAL A 235 -35.91 10.83 -5.63
C VAL A 235 -34.98 9.70 -5.20
N LEU A 236 -34.13 9.91 -4.19
CA LEU A 236 -33.30 8.87 -3.62
C LEU A 236 -34.15 7.76 -3.00
N SER A 237 -35.20 8.11 -2.24
CA SER A 237 -36.10 7.16 -1.61
C SER A 237 -36.89 6.34 -2.63
N ASP A 238 -37.52 7.00 -3.63
CA ASP A 238 -38.35 6.37 -4.63
C ASP A 238 -37.55 5.39 -5.52
N ASN A 239 -36.25 5.66 -5.72
CA ASN A 239 -35.35 4.81 -6.51
C ASN A 239 -34.45 3.90 -5.66
N ARG A 240 -34.66 3.87 -4.34
CA ARG A 240 -33.83 3.08 -3.38
C ARG A 240 -32.33 3.39 -3.46
N LEU A 241 -32.01 4.62 -3.78
CA LEU A 241 -30.62 5.11 -3.84
C LEU A 241 -30.22 5.71 -2.49
N GLU A 242 -28.95 5.52 -2.11
CA GLU A 242 -28.42 6.08 -0.85
C GLU A 242 -27.61 7.36 -1.09
N VAL A 243 -27.16 7.60 -2.32
CA VAL A 243 -26.25 8.69 -2.66
C VAL A 243 -26.68 9.37 -3.96
N ALA A 244 -26.54 10.70 -4.00
CA ALA A 244 -26.67 11.48 -5.24
C ALA A 244 -25.44 12.39 -5.43
N GLY A 245 -24.99 12.54 -6.68
CA GLY A 245 -23.99 13.53 -7.05
C GLY A 245 -24.57 14.93 -7.06
N ILE A 246 -23.83 15.91 -6.64
CA ILE A 246 -24.18 17.33 -6.73
C ILE A 246 -23.27 18.00 -7.74
N ARG A 247 -23.86 18.61 -8.77
CA ARG A 247 -23.15 19.34 -9.82
C ARG A 247 -23.09 20.82 -9.54
N ARG A 248 -21.94 21.41 -9.83
CA ARG A 248 -21.75 22.84 -9.91
C ARG A 248 -21.04 23.15 -11.24
N ASP A 249 -21.57 24.08 -12.00
CA ASP A 249 -21.02 24.46 -13.32
C ASP A 249 -20.85 23.27 -14.28
N GLY A 250 -21.80 22.31 -14.23
CA GLY A 250 -21.83 21.13 -15.10
C GLY A 250 -20.94 19.97 -14.66
N HIS A 251 -20.10 20.14 -13.64
CA HIS A 251 -19.21 19.12 -13.09
C HIS A 251 -19.70 18.64 -11.72
N VAL A 252 -19.52 17.34 -11.44
CA VAL A 252 -19.84 16.79 -10.11
C VAL A 252 -18.86 17.35 -9.11
N ALA A 253 -19.32 18.20 -8.19
CA ALA A 253 -18.53 18.89 -7.19
C ALA A 253 -18.47 18.14 -5.85
N GLY A 254 -19.33 17.15 -5.65
CA GLY A 254 -19.42 16.36 -4.43
C GLY A 254 -20.66 15.49 -4.44
N TYR A 255 -21.00 14.94 -3.30
CA TYR A 255 -22.18 14.08 -3.17
C TYR A 255 -22.94 14.39 -1.86
N VAL A 256 -24.18 13.92 -1.81
CA VAL A 256 -25.02 13.95 -0.62
C VAL A 256 -25.58 12.55 -0.37
N ARG A 257 -25.57 12.11 0.89
CA ARG A 257 -26.24 10.88 1.32
C ARG A 257 -27.68 11.17 1.72
N ARG A 258 -28.56 10.23 1.48
CA ARG A 258 -29.97 10.34 1.91
C ARG A 258 -30.09 10.61 3.43
N SER A 259 -29.20 10.02 4.23
CA SER A 259 -29.12 10.23 5.68
C SER A 259 -28.67 11.64 6.10
N ASP A 260 -28.04 12.40 5.20
CA ASP A 260 -27.53 13.75 5.48
C ASP A 260 -28.58 14.85 5.14
N ILE A 261 -29.73 14.45 4.59
CA ILE A 261 -30.84 15.35 4.26
C ILE A 261 -31.86 15.28 5.38
N SER A 262 -32.00 16.37 6.12
CA SER A 262 -33.00 16.50 7.21
C SER A 262 -33.95 17.66 6.93
N ASP A 263 -35.16 17.61 7.52
CA ASP A 263 -36.17 18.65 7.36
C ASP A 263 -35.81 20.00 8.03
N SER A 264 -34.74 20.01 8.83
CA SER A 264 -34.40 21.14 9.71
C SER A 264 -33.03 21.79 9.40
N GLU A 265 -32.18 21.20 8.55
CA GLU A 265 -30.88 21.76 8.24
C GLU A 265 -30.57 21.63 6.73
N PRO A 266 -29.80 22.58 6.15
CA PRO A 266 -29.35 22.43 4.76
C PRO A 266 -28.53 21.16 4.59
N ALA A 267 -28.80 20.39 3.53
CA ALA A 267 -28.11 19.15 3.23
C ALA A 267 -26.59 19.38 3.18
N ARG A 268 -25.84 18.60 3.97
CA ARG A 268 -24.37 18.70 4.02
C ARG A 268 -23.77 18.09 2.78
N LEU A 269 -23.19 18.93 1.92
CA LEU A 269 -22.42 18.49 0.77
C LEU A 269 -21.08 17.90 1.23
N ARG A 270 -20.79 16.65 0.85
CA ARG A 270 -19.51 15.99 1.10
C ARG A 270 -18.61 16.15 -0.12
N GLY A 271 -17.39 16.60 0.08
CA GLY A 271 -16.33 16.55 -0.93
C GLY A 271 -15.79 15.12 -1.10
N PHE A 272 -15.25 14.80 -2.27
CA PHE A 272 -14.66 13.47 -2.55
C PHE A 272 -13.43 13.14 -1.70
N ALA A 273 -12.91 14.08 -0.91
CA ALA A 273 -11.76 13.91 -0.03
C ALA A 273 -12.14 13.70 1.46
N GLU A 274 -13.42 13.56 1.81
CA GLU A 274 -13.89 13.53 3.21
C GLU A 274 -14.37 12.14 3.68
N ASP A 275 -14.10 11.06 2.89
CA ASP A 275 -14.43 9.68 3.30
C ASP A 275 -13.22 8.88 3.74
#